data_9cc675d0d56568d9dfe39ad400ed3b1b
#
_entry.id   9cc675d0d56568d9dfe39ad400ed3b1b
#
_cell.length_a   1.000
_cell.length_b   1.000
_cell.length_c   1.000
_cell.angle_alpha   90.00
_cell.angle_beta   90.00
_cell.angle_gamma   90.00
#
_symmetry.space_group_name_H-M   'P 1'
#
loop_
_entity.id
_entity.type
_entity.pdbx_description
1 polymer ?
#
loop_
_entity_poly.entity_id
_entity_poly.type
_entity_poly.pdbx_seq_one_letter_code
_entity_poly.pdbx_strand_id
1 'polypeptide(L)'
;ASGWKDFAYDDDAKTKPGYPSNYDDRKYSNYTKKYYLEGTQLLDAFVFTNFDMFERPSSLKVGRLTQYWGNSLFFSAMGISNGQTATDLIKSSAAPGTQAKELAMPRGQINFTTQVADELSLSAQYFLEYEPNLMPEGGTYLGPADFLFSGPDKAVALGGAVNRNAKEPDNVNDNFGLSLRWNPNWLDGTLGAYFRQYDETQASSPFIRLDPVQLAPGFVAAIPTSYTLGYNEHVQLFGLSLDKEVGGYSLGAEVS
;
A
#
# COMPACT_ATOMS: atom_id res chain seq x y z
N ALA A 1 -17.34 -16.71 19.63
CA ALA A 1 -17.45 -15.50 18.79
C ALA A 1 -18.12 -14.31 19.49
N SER A 2 -18.86 -14.51 20.59
CA SER A 2 -19.53 -13.41 21.33
C SER A 2 -18.60 -12.61 22.24
N GLY A 3 -17.48 -13.18 22.68
CA GLY A 3 -16.55 -12.52 23.60
C GLY A 3 -15.71 -11.40 22.99
N TRP A 4 -15.57 -11.34 21.65
CA TRP A 4 -14.78 -10.30 20.99
C TRP A 4 -15.51 -8.95 20.90
N LYS A 5 -16.82 -8.93 21.00
CA LYS A 5 -17.59 -7.67 20.98
C LYS A 5 -17.32 -6.79 22.18
N ASP A 6 -16.91 -7.40 23.29
CA ASP A 6 -16.69 -6.69 24.55
C ASP A 6 -15.25 -6.19 24.72
N PHE A 7 -14.30 -6.73 23.93
CA PHE A 7 -12.89 -6.31 23.96
C PHE A 7 -12.58 -5.02 23.19
N ALA A 8 -13.50 -4.60 22.32
CA ALA A 8 -13.22 -3.50 21.40
C ALA A 8 -13.29 -2.10 22.03
N TYR A 9 -13.74 -1.99 23.28
CA TYR A 9 -13.85 -0.69 23.94
C TYR A 9 -13.79 -0.87 25.45
N ASP A 10 -12.92 -0.08 26.09
CA ASP A 10 -12.93 0.07 27.54
C ASP A 10 -14.27 0.71 27.94
N ASP A 11 -15.09 -0.04 28.66
CA ASP A 11 -16.38 0.44 29.15
C ASP A 11 -16.23 1.67 30.07
N ASP A 12 -15.08 1.81 30.73
CA ASP A 12 -14.73 3.01 31.50
C ASP A 12 -14.64 4.26 30.62
N ALA A 13 -14.15 4.14 29.37
CA ALA A 13 -14.10 5.26 28.43
C ALA A 13 -15.49 5.68 27.93
N LYS A 14 -16.46 4.74 27.86
CA LYS A 14 -17.84 5.04 27.51
C LYS A 14 -18.58 5.75 28.65
N THR A 15 -18.20 5.48 29.89
CA THR A 15 -18.96 5.93 31.08
C THR A 15 -18.46 7.26 31.64
N LYS A 16 -17.29 7.76 31.24
CA LYS A 16 -16.76 9.05 31.71
C LYS A 16 -17.15 10.18 30.73
N PRO A 17 -18.19 10.99 31.07
CA PRO A 17 -18.53 12.16 30.26
C PRO A 17 -17.32 13.08 30.15
N GLY A 18 -17.00 13.52 28.92
CA GLY A 18 -15.89 14.45 28.67
C GLY A 18 -14.51 13.80 28.53
N TYR A 19 -14.38 12.48 28.60
CA TYR A 19 -13.11 11.82 28.24
C TYR A 19 -12.85 11.97 26.73
N PRO A 20 -11.70 12.52 26.32
CA PRO A 20 -11.41 12.72 24.91
C PRO A 20 -11.31 11.40 24.17
N SER A 21 -11.87 11.35 22.96
CA SER A 21 -11.81 10.20 22.07
C SER A 21 -11.44 10.67 20.66
N ASN A 22 -10.67 9.86 19.94
CA ASN A 22 -10.36 10.11 18.54
C ASN A 22 -11.55 9.79 17.60
N TYR A 23 -12.62 9.20 18.13
CA TYR A 23 -13.86 8.86 17.42
C TYR A 23 -15.02 9.68 17.96
N ASP A 24 -15.80 10.27 17.05
CA ASP A 24 -16.94 11.11 17.43
C ASP A 24 -18.07 10.32 18.10
N ASP A 25 -18.32 9.11 17.61
CA ASP A 25 -19.35 8.21 18.16
C ASP A 25 -18.80 7.21 19.20
N ARG A 26 -17.51 7.29 19.50
CA ARG A 26 -16.80 6.38 20.42
C ARG A 26 -16.93 4.90 20.06
N LYS A 27 -16.96 4.59 18.75
CA LYS A 27 -17.03 3.22 18.26
C LYS A 27 -15.95 3.01 17.22
N TYR A 28 -15.48 1.77 17.13
CA TYR A 28 -14.65 1.39 15.99
C TYR A 28 -15.45 1.40 14.70
N SER A 29 -14.74 1.74 13.63
CA SER A 29 -15.31 1.83 12.29
C SER A 29 -15.75 0.46 11.76
N ASN A 30 -16.47 0.47 10.64
CA ASN A 30 -16.79 -0.75 9.91
C ASN A 30 -15.53 -1.41 9.32
N TYR A 31 -14.45 -0.65 9.13
CA TYR A 31 -13.14 -1.16 8.74
C TYR A 31 -12.61 -2.14 9.79
N THR A 32 -12.55 -1.78 11.06
CA THR A 32 -12.11 -2.67 12.13
C THR A 32 -13.01 -3.91 12.21
N LYS A 33 -14.33 -3.76 12.12
CA LYS A 33 -15.24 -4.91 12.13
C LYS A 33 -14.94 -5.88 10.99
N LYS A 34 -14.69 -5.37 9.79
CA LYS A 34 -14.39 -6.17 8.61
C LYS A 34 -13.09 -6.98 8.78
N TYR A 35 -12.05 -6.38 9.33
CA TYR A 35 -10.73 -7.01 9.36
C TYR A 35 -10.40 -7.74 10.66
N TYR A 36 -11.09 -7.41 11.78
CA TYR A 36 -10.82 -8.02 13.08
C TYR A 36 -11.92 -8.96 13.57
N LEU A 37 -13.14 -8.84 13.08
CA LEU A 37 -14.26 -9.67 13.55
C LEU A 37 -14.75 -10.62 12.47
N GLU A 38 -15.32 -10.09 11.41
CA GLU A 38 -15.88 -10.87 10.32
C GLU A 38 -15.89 -10.08 9.02
N GLY A 39 -15.42 -10.68 7.95
CA GLY A 39 -15.41 -10.06 6.63
C GLY A 39 -15.02 -11.05 5.55
N THR A 40 -15.34 -10.68 4.33
CA THR A 40 -14.88 -11.38 3.13
C THR A 40 -13.99 -10.44 2.32
N GLN A 41 -12.93 -10.99 1.76
CA GLN A 41 -12.03 -10.28 0.88
C GLN A 41 -11.90 -11.04 -0.43
N LEU A 42 -12.13 -10.33 -1.54
CA LEU A 42 -11.82 -10.87 -2.86
C LEU A 42 -10.31 -10.76 -3.07
N LEU A 43 -9.66 -11.88 -3.22
CA LEU A 43 -8.25 -11.96 -3.55
C LEU A 43 -8.06 -11.93 -5.07
N ASP A 44 -7.38 -12.94 -5.64
CA ASP A 44 -7.15 -12.98 -7.08
C ASP A 44 -8.44 -13.29 -7.85
N ALA A 45 -8.75 -12.46 -8.83
CA ALA A 45 -9.87 -12.64 -9.76
C ALA A 45 -9.50 -12.00 -11.10
N PHE A 46 -8.97 -12.79 -12.02
CA PHE A 46 -8.51 -12.30 -13.31
C PHE A 46 -8.80 -13.28 -14.44
N VAL A 47 -8.80 -12.77 -15.65
CA VAL A 47 -8.81 -13.56 -16.89
C VAL A 47 -7.45 -13.40 -17.57
N PHE A 48 -7.06 -14.43 -18.30
CA PHE A 48 -5.81 -14.38 -19.07
C PHE A 48 -5.96 -15.07 -20.42
N THR A 49 -5.15 -14.65 -21.35
CA THR A 49 -5.01 -15.28 -22.66
C THR A 49 -3.56 -15.27 -23.11
N ASN A 50 -3.17 -16.31 -23.82
CA ASN A 50 -1.89 -16.39 -24.51
C ASN A 50 -2.16 -16.41 -26.01
N PHE A 51 -1.37 -15.68 -26.76
CA PHE A 51 -1.50 -15.55 -28.21
C PHE A 51 -0.15 -15.19 -28.83
N ASP A 52 -0.02 -15.35 -30.12
CA ASP A 52 1.17 -14.91 -30.83
C ASP A 52 0.91 -13.53 -31.44
N MET A 53 1.78 -12.57 -31.10
CA MET A 53 1.81 -11.24 -31.69
C MET A 53 3.07 -11.10 -32.52
N PHE A 54 2.95 -10.87 -33.83
CA PHE A 54 4.07 -10.84 -34.78
C PHE A 54 4.94 -12.11 -34.70
N GLU A 55 4.31 -13.29 -34.66
CA GLU A 55 4.97 -14.61 -34.52
C GLU A 55 5.76 -14.78 -33.21
N ARG A 56 5.48 -13.98 -32.19
CA ARG A 56 6.13 -14.00 -30.88
C ARG A 56 5.12 -14.31 -29.78
N PRO A 57 5.47 -15.17 -28.83
CA PRO A 57 4.59 -15.50 -27.73
C PRO A 57 4.29 -14.27 -26.87
N SER A 58 3.01 -14.07 -26.61
CA SER A 58 2.50 -12.95 -25.85
C SER A 58 1.44 -13.41 -24.86
N SER A 59 1.30 -12.72 -23.78
CA SER A 59 0.28 -12.97 -22.78
C SER A 59 -0.37 -11.67 -22.28
N LEU A 60 -1.65 -11.74 -22.02
CA LEU A 60 -2.45 -10.66 -21.44
C LEU A 60 -3.19 -11.19 -20.22
N LYS A 61 -3.10 -10.47 -19.09
CA LYS A 61 -3.87 -10.73 -17.87
C LYS A 61 -4.62 -9.47 -17.49
N VAL A 62 -5.90 -9.60 -17.15
CA VAL A 62 -6.77 -8.47 -16.76
C VAL A 62 -7.61 -8.87 -15.57
N GLY A 63 -7.59 -8.06 -14.53
CA GLY A 63 -8.38 -8.27 -13.31
C GLY A 63 -7.61 -7.95 -12.04
N ARG A 64 -8.12 -8.42 -10.92
CA ARG A 64 -7.41 -8.32 -9.64
C ARG A 64 -6.36 -9.43 -9.56
N LEU A 65 -5.11 -9.05 -9.55
CA LEU A 65 -3.99 -9.98 -9.46
C LEU A 65 -2.78 -9.31 -8.80
N THR A 66 -1.85 -10.15 -8.37
CA THR A 66 -0.56 -9.71 -7.84
C THR A 66 0.52 -9.95 -8.88
N GLN A 67 1.31 -8.93 -9.18
CA GLN A 67 2.47 -9.02 -10.08
C GLN A 67 3.64 -8.29 -9.45
N TYR A 68 4.77 -8.96 -9.34
CA TYR A 68 6.01 -8.37 -8.84
C TYR A 68 7.10 -8.35 -9.91
N TRP A 69 7.85 -7.25 -9.91
CA TRP A 69 9.10 -7.11 -10.65
C TRP A 69 10.25 -6.90 -9.67
N GLY A 70 11.46 -7.23 -10.08
CA GLY A 70 12.66 -7.10 -9.27
C GLY A 70 12.97 -8.34 -8.44
N ASN A 71 14.08 -8.30 -7.72
CA ASN A 71 14.69 -9.43 -7.02
C ASN A 71 14.81 -9.22 -5.51
N SER A 72 14.35 -8.07 -5.00
CA SER A 72 14.44 -7.77 -3.57
C SER A 72 13.55 -8.68 -2.74
N LEU A 73 14.17 -9.48 -1.88
CA LEU A 73 13.47 -10.42 -1.00
C LEU A 73 13.07 -9.79 0.35
N PHE A 74 13.85 -8.82 0.85
CA PHE A 74 13.72 -8.32 2.22
C PHE A 74 13.37 -6.84 2.32
N PHE A 75 13.66 -6.04 1.29
CA PHE A 75 13.52 -4.59 1.32
C PHE A 75 12.64 -4.08 0.18
N SER A 76 11.42 -4.61 0.09
CA SER A 76 10.46 -4.23 -0.95
C SER A 76 10.19 -2.71 -0.98
N ALA A 77 10.24 -2.04 0.15
CA ALA A 77 10.03 -0.59 0.24
C ALA A 77 11.12 0.26 -0.43
N MET A 78 12.26 -0.32 -0.77
CA MET A 78 13.36 0.36 -1.47
C MET A 78 13.73 -0.34 -2.78
N GLY A 79 12.96 -1.33 -3.19
CA GLY A 79 13.19 -2.13 -4.37
C GLY A 79 12.29 -1.77 -5.55
N ILE A 80 12.56 -2.40 -6.69
CA ILE A 80 11.77 -2.25 -7.92
C ILE A 80 10.30 -2.61 -7.69
N SER A 81 10.00 -3.52 -6.75
CA SER A 81 8.64 -3.95 -6.40
C SER A 81 7.85 -2.95 -5.54
N ASN A 82 8.46 -1.86 -5.06
CA ASN A 82 7.77 -0.89 -4.21
C ASN A 82 6.51 -0.35 -4.89
N GLY A 83 5.38 -0.34 -4.17
CA GLY A 83 4.10 0.14 -4.69
C GLY A 83 3.45 -0.72 -5.78
N GLN A 84 3.97 -1.91 -6.11
CA GLN A 84 3.29 -2.83 -7.05
C GLN A 84 2.07 -3.49 -6.46
N THR A 85 2.07 -3.73 -5.16
CA THR A 85 0.90 -4.24 -4.42
C THR A 85 0.75 -3.48 -3.13
N ALA A 86 -0.48 -3.42 -2.63
CA ALA A 86 -0.72 -3.06 -1.24
C ALA A 86 -0.40 -4.26 -0.33
N THR A 87 -0.14 -3.98 0.93
CA THR A 87 0.24 -4.98 1.93
C THR A 87 -0.76 -4.99 3.08
N ASP A 88 -1.18 -6.19 3.49
CA ASP A 88 -1.99 -6.38 4.69
C ASP A 88 -1.10 -6.39 5.94
N LEU A 89 -0.89 -5.22 6.53
CA LEU A 89 -0.09 -5.06 7.74
C LEU A 89 -0.86 -5.44 9.01
N ILE A 90 -2.19 -5.55 8.94
CA ILE A 90 -3.00 -6.09 10.04
C ILE A 90 -2.67 -7.58 10.21
N LYS A 91 -2.73 -8.34 9.12
CA LYS A 91 -2.39 -9.77 9.12
C LYS A 91 -0.93 -10.01 9.49
N SER A 92 -0.01 -9.19 8.95
CA SER A 92 1.42 -9.24 9.29
C SER A 92 1.67 -9.11 10.78
N SER A 93 0.96 -8.21 11.45
CA SER A 93 1.11 -7.96 12.88
C SER A 93 0.40 -9.01 13.75
N ALA A 94 -0.77 -9.49 13.33
CA ALA A 94 -1.63 -10.38 14.10
C ALA A 94 -1.26 -11.86 13.98
N ALA A 95 -0.62 -12.28 12.89
CA ALA A 95 -0.31 -13.67 12.59
C ALA A 95 1.18 -13.86 12.30
N PRO A 96 2.03 -14.02 13.34
CA PRO A 96 3.45 -14.29 13.16
C PRO A 96 3.68 -15.56 12.32
N GLY A 97 4.56 -15.47 11.34
CA GLY A 97 4.86 -16.57 10.41
C GLY A 97 4.04 -16.55 9.11
N THR A 98 3.17 -15.56 8.91
CA THR A 98 2.50 -15.35 7.62
C THR A 98 3.52 -15.13 6.51
N GLN A 99 3.35 -15.83 5.41
CA GLN A 99 4.27 -15.71 4.27
C GLN A 99 4.03 -14.39 3.52
N ALA A 100 5.09 -13.80 2.96
CA ALA A 100 5.00 -12.52 2.22
C ALA A 100 3.93 -12.51 1.12
N LYS A 101 3.75 -13.64 0.41
CA LYS A 101 2.71 -13.80 -0.63
C LYS A 101 1.28 -13.69 -0.10
N GLU A 102 1.07 -13.99 1.19
CA GLU A 102 -0.25 -13.94 1.84
C GLU A 102 -0.58 -12.54 2.36
N LEU A 103 0.43 -11.67 2.43
CA LEU A 103 0.30 -10.28 2.82
C LEU A 103 0.03 -9.38 1.62
N ALA A 104 0.39 -9.83 0.42
CA ALA A 104 0.18 -9.08 -0.80
C ALA A 104 -1.30 -9.01 -1.15
N MET A 105 -1.79 -7.81 -1.35
CA MET A 105 -3.18 -7.56 -1.73
C MET A 105 -3.28 -7.37 -3.24
N PRO A 106 -4.03 -8.23 -3.95
CA PRO A 106 -4.22 -8.08 -5.38
C PRO A 106 -4.89 -6.73 -5.71
N ARG A 107 -4.44 -6.11 -6.81
CA ARG A 107 -5.02 -4.86 -7.34
C ARG A 107 -5.60 -5.10 -8.73
N GLY A 108 -6.64 -4.36 -9.08
CA GLY A 108 -7.18 -4.32 -10.43
C GLY A 108 -6.13 -3.75 -11.39
N GLN A 109 -5.71 -4.56 -12.38
CA GLN A 109 -4.64 -4.18 -13.29
C GLN A 109 -4.71 -4.93 -14.61
N ILE A 110 -4.04 -4.38 -15.61
CA ILE A 110 -3.78 -5.00 -16.90
C ILE A 110 -2.28 -5.29 -16.98
N ASN A 111 -1.92 -6.54 -17.22
CA ASN A 111 -0.53 -6.94 -17.45
C ASN A 111 -0.42 -7.56 -18.84
N PHE A 112 0.47 -7.01 -19.62
CA PHE A 112 0.83 -7.51 -20.95
C PHE A 112 2.31 -7.89 -20.95
N THR A 113 2.65 -9.04 -21.52
CA THR A 113 4.02 -9.48 -21.70
C THR A 113 4.16 -10.06 -23.10
N THR A 114 5.22 -9.68 -23.79
CA THR A 114 5.55 -10.19 -25.13
C THR A 114 7.04 -10.43 -25.27
N GLN A 115 7.39 -11.43 -26.05
CA GLN A 115 8.77 -11.64 -26.49
C GLN A 115 9.04 -10.74 -27.71
N VAL A 116 9.99 -9.82 -27.58
CA VAL A 116 10.35 -8.88 -28.66
C VAL A 116 11.45 -9.46 -29.56
N ALA A 117 12.37 -10.20 -28.96
CA ALA A 117 13.42 -10.96 -29.65
C ALA A 117 13.69 -12.26 -28.92
N ASP A 118 14.53 -13.15 -29.46
CA ASP A 118 14.78 -14.47 -28.86
C ASP A 118 15.29 -14.40 -27.41
N GLU A 119 16.07 -13.37 -27.10
CA GLU A 119 16.65 -13.14 -25.76
C GLU A 119 16.00 -11.95 -25.03
N LEU A 120 14.96 -11.31 -25.60
CA LEU A 120 14.42 -10.05 -25.10
C LEU A 120 12.92 -10.11 -24.92
N SER A 121 12.43 -9.82 -23.72
CA SER A 121 11.00 -9.71 -23.40
C SER A 121 10.64 -8.33 -22.85
N LEU A 122 9.47 -7.85 -23.21
CA LEU A 122 8.87 -6.60 -22.73
C LEU A 122 7.61 -6.94 -21.93
N SER A 123 7.47 -6.32 -20.77
CA SER A 123 6.23 -6.35 -20.00
C SER A 123 5.72 -4.95 -19.71
N ALA A 124 4.41 -4.79 -19.79
CA ALA A 124 3.71 -3.56 -19.42
C ALA A 124 2.68 -3.86 -18.35
N GLN A 125 2.56 -2.97 -17.38
CA GLN A 125 1.60 -3.03 -16.29
C GLN A 125 0.84 -1.71 -16.24
N TYR A 126 -0.48 -1.78 -16.10
CA TYR A 126 -1.33 -0.61 -15.93
C TYR A 126 -2.36 -0.88 -14.83
N PHE A 127 -2.43 0.00 -13.85
CA PHE A 127 -3.34 -0.15 -12.73
C PHE A 127 -4.68 0.48 -13.02
N LEU A 128 -5.75 -0.22 -12.63
CA LEU A 128 -7.14 0.19 -12.81
C LEU A 128 -7.78 0.69 -11.51
N GLU A 129 -7.13 0.40 -10.37
CA GLU A 129 -7.61 0.82 -9.07
C GLU A 129 -6.44 1.16 -8.14
N TYR A 130 -6.69 2.06 -7.20
CA TYR A 130 -5.81 2.33 -6.08
C TYR A 130 -6.23 1.45 -4.89
N GLU A 131 -5.24 0.86 -4.23
CA GLU A 131 -5.43 0.07 -3.02
C GLU A 131 -4.36 0.48 -2.02
N PRO A 132 -4.71 1.13 -0.89
CA PRO A 132 -3.75 1.46 0.15
C PRO A 132 -3.37 0.22 0.97
N ASN A 133 -2.24 0.29 1.66
CA ASN A 133 -1.89 -0.73 2.64
C ASN A 133 -2.96 -0.81 3.72
N LEU A 134 -3.32 -2.03 4.12
CA LEU A 134 -4.19 -2.24 5.27
C LEU A 134 -3.40 -2.05 6.56
N MET A 135 -3.72 -1.00 7.27
CA MET A 135 -3.09 -0.64 8.54
C MET A 135 -4.07 -0.86 9.69
N PRO A 136 -3.58 -1.24 10.89
CA PRO A 136 -4.42 -1.28 12.07
C PRO A 136 -5.12 0.07 12.31
N GLU A 137 -6.39 0.01 12.66
CA GLU A 137 -7.14 1.22 13.04
C GLU A 137 -6.56 1.83 14.32
N GLY A 138 -6.50 3.15 14.40
CA GLY A 138 -6.08 3.86 15.60
C GLY A 138 -6.91 3.44 16.83
N GLY A 139 -6.27 3.27 17.99
CA GLY A 139 -6.89 2.80 19.21
C GLY A 139 -7.14 1.29 19.31
N THR A 140 -6.82 0.51 18.27
CA THR A 140 -6.82 -0.97 18.35
C THR A 140 -5.53 -1.49 18.99
N TYR A 141 -5.56 -2.74 19.47
CA TYR A 141 -4.42 -3.38 20.14
C TYR A 141 -3.11 -3.35 19.32
N LEU A 142 -3.21 -3.48 18.01
CA LEU A 142 -2.07 -3.47 17.09
C LEU A 142 -1.83 -2.10 16.44
N GLY A 143 -2.65 -1.11 16.75
CA GLY A 143 -2.51 0.25 16.22
C GLY A 143 -1.28 0.94 16.82
N PRO A 144 -0.35 1.46 15.99
CA PRO A 144 0.86 2.13 16.48
C PRO A 144 0.58 3.50 17.10
N ALA A 145 -0.52 4.15 16.72
CA ALA A 145 -0.95 5.44 17.26
C ALA A 145 -2.44 5.67 16.99
N ASP A 146 -3.12 6.31 17.93
CA ASP A 146 -4.57 6.47 17.93
C ASP A 146 -5.11 7.42 16.84
N PHE A 147 -4.27 8.24 16.26
CA PHE A 147 -4.65 9.24 15.26
C PHE A 147 -4.15 8.91 13.85
N LEU A 148 -3.41 7.81 13.69
CA LEU A 148 -2.86 7.40 12.40
C LEU A 148 -3.78 6.42 11.66
N PHE A 149 -3.54 6.30 10.36
CA PHE A 149 -4.15 5.33 9.44
C PHE A 149 -5.67 5.41 9.37
N SER A 150 -6.34 4.27 9.20
CA SER A 150 -7.80 4.22 9.06
C SER A 150 -8.50 4.40 10.41
N GLY A 151 -9.70 4.94 10.41
CA GLY A 151 -10.63 4.94 11.51
C GLY A 151 -10.82 6.27 12.23
N PRO A 152 -9.78 6.95 12.78
CA PRO A 152 -10.01 8.11 13.65
C PRO A 152 -10.59 9.31 12.90
N ASP A 153 -11.55 10.00 13.53
CA ASP A 153 -12.16 11.22 13.00
C ASP A 153 -11.32 12.46 13.33
N LYS A 154 -10.53 12.38 14.40
CA LYS A 154 -9.70 13.48 14.90
C LYS A 154 -8.48 12.98 15.67
N ALA A 155 -7.48 13.82 15.78
CA ALA A 155 -6.39 13.67 16.74
C ALA A 155 -6.71 14.47 18.01
N VAL A 156 -6.59 13.82 19.17
CA VAL A 156 -6.76 14.48 20.47
C VAL A 156 -5.36 14.69 21.07
N ALA A 157 -4.96 15.95 21.21
CA ALA A 157 -3.67 16.31 21.75
C ALA A 157 -3.75 17.67 22.49
N LEU A 158 -2.94 17.83 23.56
CA LEU A 158 -2.76 19.10 24.28
C LEU A 158 -4.06 19.77 24.71
N GLY A 159 -5.08 18.98 25.04
CA GLY A 159 -6.39 19.51 25.50
C GLY A 159 -7.32 19.99 24.40
N GLY A 160 -6.96 19.78 23.12
CA GLY A 160 -7.77 20.10 21.96
C GLY A 160 -7.99 18.91 21.03
N ALA A 161 -8.85 19.06 20.05
CA ALA A 161 -9.10 18.11 19.00
C ALA A 161 -8.83 18.74 17.64
N VAL A 162 -8.09 18.01 16.79
CA VAL A 162 -7.75 18.40 15.42
C VAL A 162 -8.45 17.44 14.48
N ASN A 163 -9.36 17.94 13.65
CA ASN A 163 -10.15 17.12 12.76
C ASN A 163 -9.29 16.46 11.68
N ARG A 164 -9.62 15.24 11.33
CA ARG A 164 -8.96 14.54 10.24
C ARG A 164 -9.66 14.83 8.92
N ASN A 165 -8.85 15.22 7.94
CA ASN A 165 -9.25 15.25 6.54
C ASN A 165 -8.57 14.09 5.85
N ALA A 166 -9.20 12.91 5.87
CA ALA A 166 -8.66 11.76 5.18
C ALA A 166 -8.70 12.00 3.66
N LYS A 167 -7.57 11.83 3.02
CA LYS A 167 -7.44 11.88 1.57
C LYS A 167 -6.52 10.76 1.13
N GLU A 168 -7.05 9.88 0.30
CA GLU A 168 -6.28 8.90 -0.44
C GLU A 168 -6.11 9.42 -1.87
N PRO A 169 -5.11 8.95 -2.65
CA PRO A 169 -5.01 9.28 -4.06
C PRO A 169 -6.31 8.93 -4.80
N ASP A 170 -6.91 9.92 -5.48
CA ASP A 170 -8.20 9.76 -6.16
C ASP A 170 -8.03 9.25 -7.59
N ASN A 171 -6.85 9.42 -8.18
CA ASN A 171 -6.59 9.14 -9.59
C ASN A 171 -5.54 8.03 -9.72
N VAL A 172 -5.97 6.92 -10.34
CA VAL A 172 -5.09 5.77 -10.63
C VAL A 172 -4.65 5.72 -12.10
N ASN A 173 -5.13 6.64 -12.94
CA ASN A 173 -4.91 6.60 -14.38
C ASN A 173 -3.44 6.79 -14.77
N ASP A 174 -2.63 7.33 -13.89
CA ASP A 174 -1.22 7.59 -14.12
C ASP A 174 -0.29 6.51 -13.54
N ASN A 175 -0.86 5.44 -12.99
CA ASN A 175 -0.10 4.34 -12.40
C ASN A 175 0.16 3.25 -13.44
N PHE A 176 1.41 3.16 -13.89
CA PHE A 176 1.83 2.18 -14.89
C PHE A 176 3.30 1.79 -14.73
N GLY A 177 3.69 0.75 -15.42
CA GLY A 177 5.07 0.29 -15.45
C GLY A 177 5.45 -0.38 -16.75
N LEU A 178 6.74 -0.32 -17.06
CA LEU A 178 7.38 -1.02 -18.16
C LEU A 178 8.58 -1.80 -17.64
N SER A 179 8.75 -3.02 -18.10
CA SER A 179 9.88 -3.88 -17.76
C SER A 179 10.47 -4.48 -19.04
N LEU A 180 11.76 -4.33 -19.22
CA LEU A 180 12.52 -4.96 -20.29
C LEU A 180 13.47 -5.98 -19.66
N ARG A 181 13.39 -7.25 -20.09
CA ARG A 181 14.26 -8.31 -19.61
C ARG A 181 15.06 -8.88 -20.76
N TRP A 182 16.38 -8.87 -20.60
CA TRP A 182 17.32 -9.37 -21.58
C TRP A 182 18.10 -10.54 -21.01
N ASN A 183 18.03 -11.67 -21.70
CA ASN A 183 18.66 -12.93 -21.29
C ASN A 183 19.68 -13.38 -22.34
N PRO A 184 20.82 -12.67 -22.51
CA PRO A 184 21.79 -12.99 -23.53
C PRO A 184 22.56 -14.27 -23.23
N ASN A 185 22.80 -15.09 -24.24
CA ASN A 185 23.46 -16.39 -24.12
C ASN A 185 24.86 -16.33 -23.46
N TRP A 186 25.56 -15.20 -23.60
CA TRP A 186 26.90 -14.99 -23.02
C TRP A 186 26.90 -14.72 -21.53
N LEU A 187 25.77 -14.24 -20.97
CA LEU A 187 25.68 -13.82 -19.57
C LEU A 187 25.41 -15.00 -18.62
N ASP A 188 24.71 -16.04 -19.11
CA ASP A 188 24.15 -17.10 -18.25
C ASP A 188 23.32 -16.52 -17.09
N GLY A 189 22.42 -15.60 -17.46
CA GLY A 189 21.62 -14.82 -16.52
C GLY A 189 20.70 -13.83 -17.22
N THR A 190 19.97 -13.03 -16.43
CA THR A 190 19.01 -12.06 -16.94
C THR A 190 19.32 -10.66 -16.43
N LEU A 191 19.37 -9.70 -17.36
CA LEU A 191 19.37 -8.28 -17.04
C LEU A 191 17.95 -7.73 -17.13
N GLY A 192 17.53 -6.96 -16.14
CA GLY A 192 16.24 -6.26 -16.11
C GLY A 192 16.43 -4.75 -16.11
N ALA A 193 15.61 -4.04 -16.88
CA ALA A 193 15.47 -2.59 -16.81
C ALA A 193 14.00 -2.24 -16.61
N TYR A 194 13.72 -1.33 -15.69
CA TYR A 194 12.37 -1.04 -15.25
C TYR A 194 12.13 0.46 -15.17
N PHE A 195 10.93 0.85 -15.59
CA PHE A 195 10.39 2.17 -15.34
C PHE A 195 8.99 2.02 -14.76
N ARG A 196 8.69 2.74 -13.68
CA ARG A 196 7.36 2.74 -13.08
C ARG A 196 6.98 4.14 -12.63
N GLN A 197 5.71 4.46 -12.79
CA GLN A 197 5.07 5.58 -12.14
C GLN A 197 3.91 5.05 -11.29
N TYR A 198 3.86 5.43 -10.03
CA TYR A 198 2.85 4.93 -9.10
C TYR A 198 2.60 5.91 -7.95
N ASP A 199 1.43 5.77 -7.33
CA ASP A 199 1.12 6.41 -6.06
C ASP A 199 1.48 5.46 -4.92
N GLU A 200 2.11 6.00 -3.87
CA GLU A 200 2.49 5.20 -2.71
C GLU A 200 1.26 4.61 -2.03
N THR A 201 1.36 3.35 -1.64
CA THR A 201 0.28 2.62 -0.95
C THR A 201 0.26 2.87 0.55
N GLN A 202 1.29 3.52 1.08
CA GLN A 202 1.42 3.88 2.49
C GLN A 202 1.54 5.38 2.65
N ALA A 203 0.81 5.95 3.61
CA ALA A 203 0.96 7.33 3.98
C ALA A 203 2.37 7.61 4.50
N SER A 204 3.02 8.65 3.96
CA SER A 204 4.37 9.06 4.31
C SER A 204 4.44 9.85 5.61
N SER A 205 3.51 10.78 5.81
CA SER A 205 3.51 11.70 6.96
C SER A 205 2.13 12.31 7.20
N PRO A 206 1.79 12.63 8.45
CA PRO A 206 0.66 13.50 8.73
C PRO A 206 1.02 14.96 8.43
N PHE A 207 0.20 15.64 7.65
CA PHE A 207 0.27 17.08 7.42
C PHE A 207 -0.72 17.80 8.32
N ILE A 208 -0.23 18.75 9.11
CA ILE A 208 -1.06 19.54 10.04
C ILE A 208 -1.31 20.90 9.41
N ARG A 209 -2.58 21.26 9.28
CA ARG A 209 -2.99 22.59 8.86
C ARG A 209 -3.08 23.51 10.07
N LEU A 210 -2.42 24.65 9.98
CA LEU A 210 -2.47 25.73 10.94
C LEU A 210 -3.30 26.87 10.38
N ASP A 211 -4.36 27.27 11.08
CA ASP A 211 -5.16 28.44 10.70
C ASP A 211 -4.98 29.58 11.72
N PRO A 212 -4.97 30.83 11.26
CA PRO A 212 -4.90 31.98 12.15
C PRO A 212 -6.21 32.12 12.92
N VAL A 213 -6.15 32.04 14.23
CA VAL A 213 -7.30 32.22 15.13
C VAL A 213 -7.06 33.39 16.04
N GLN A 214 -8.03 34.32 16.11
CA GLN A 214 -7.99 35.43 17.03
C GLN A 214 -8.35 34.95 18.44
N LEU A 215 -7.37 34.88 19.33
CA LEU A 215 -7.55 34.45 20.71
C LEU A 215 -7.94 35.59 21.65
N ALA A 216 -7.60 36.83 21.29
CA ALA A 216 -7.98 38.03 21.99
C ALA A 216 -7.93 39.25 21.03
N PRO A 217 -8.54 40.40 21.35
CA PRO A 217 -8.42 41.59 20.54
C PRO A 217 -6.96 41.97 20.29
N GLY A 218 -6.55 41.93 19.00
CA GLY A 218 -5.17 42.20 18.58
C GLY A 218 -4.18 41.05 18.73
N PHE A 219 -4.60 39.87 19.22
CA PHE A 219 -3.75 38.68 19.34
C PHE A 219 -4.25 37.53 18.45
N VAL A 220 -3.51 37.26 17.38
CA VAL A 220 -3.78 36.16 16.44
C VAL A 220 -2.69 35.11 16.62
N ALA A 221 -3.09 33.86 16.80
CA ALA A 221 -2.19 32.71 16.86
C ALA A 221 -2.52 31.70 15.75
N ALA A 222 -1.50 31.08 15.18
CA ALA A 222 -1.68 29.94 14.28
C ALA A 222 -1.90 28.68 15.13
N ILE A 223 -3.09 28.09 15.03
CA ILE A 223 -3.42 26.87 15.78
C ILE A 223 -3.72 25.71 14.83
N PRO A 224 -3.42 24.47 15.22
CA PRO A 224 -3.81 23.29 14.47
C PRO A 224 -5.33 23.18 14.37
N THR A 225 -5.86 23.08 13.16
CA THR A 225 -7.32 22.98 12.91
C THR A 225 -7.70 21.66 12.26
N SER A 226 -6.82 21.14 11.43
CA SER A 226 -7.02 19.82 10.79
C SER A 226 -5.70 19.15 10.48
N TYR A 227 -5.74 17.84 10.24
CA TYR A 227 -4.61 17.08 9.72
C TYR A 227 -5.07 16.13 8.62
N THR A 228 -4.13 15.77 7.74
CA THR A 228 -4.35 14.84 6.64
C THR A 228 -3.17 13.89 6.57
N LEU A 229 -3.41 12.63 6.30
CA LEU A 229 -2.35 11.70 5.97
C LEU A 229 -1.95 11.91 4.50
N GLY A 230 -0.68 12.18 4.27
CA GLY A 230 -0.15 12.43 2.93
C GLY A 230 0.35 11.15 2.29
N TYR A 231 -0.01 10.96 1.03
CA TYR A 231 0.54 9.95 0.15
C TYR A 231 1.36 10.66 -0.93
N ASN A 232 2.52 10.10 -1.29
CA ASN A 232 3.26 10.63 -2.42
C ASN A 232 2.62 10.08 -3.69
N GLU A 233 2.19 10.99 -4.54
CA GLU A 233 1.58 10.68 -5.84
C GLU A 233 2.61 10.85 -6.96
N HIS A 234 2.44 10.11 -8.07
CA HIS A 234 3.29 10.19 -9.27
C HIS A 234 4.77 9.92 -9.00
N VAL A 235 5.08 9.03 -8.06
CA VAL A 235 6.46 8.61 -7.80
C VAL A 235 7.00 7.89 -9.03
N GLN A 236 8.14 8.35 -9.55
CA GLN A 236 8.83 7.74 -10.67
C GLN A 236 10.00 6.92 -10.17
N LEU A 237 10.04 5.66 -10.58
CA LEU A 237 11.08 4.71 -10.23
C LEU A 237 11.75 4.18 -11.51
N PHE A 238 13.06 4.25 -11.50
CA PHE A 238 13.92 3.60 -12.50
C PHE A 238 14.71 2.51 -11.79
N GLY A 239 14.73 1.32 -12.37
CA GLY A 239 15.40 0.19 -11.74
C GLY A 239 16.20 -0.64 -12.73
N LEU A 240 17.27 -1.25 -12.25
CA LEU A 240 18.04 -2.26 -12.96
C LEU A 240 18.16 -3.50 -12.07
N SER A 241 18.08 -4.67 -12.68
CA SER A 241 18.32 -5.94 -11.98
C SER A 241 19.27 -6.84 -12.75
N LEU A 242 19.94 -7.70 -12.01
CA LEU A 242 20.76 -8.78 -12.53
C LEU A 242 20.44 -10.07 -11.78
N ASP A 243 20.07 -11.10 -12.52
CA ASP A 243 19.95 -12.47 -12.03
C ASP A 243 21.00 -13.33 -12.71
N LYS A 244 21.82 -14.04 -11.94
CA LYS A 244 22.87 -14.90 -12.51
C LYS A 244 23.14 -16.13 -11.65
N GLU A 245 23.39 -17.26 -12.27
CA GLU A 245 23.95 -18.41 -11.61
C GLU A 245 25.48 -18.42 -11.66
N VAL A 246 26.11 -18.63 -10.50
CA VAL A 246 27.57 -18.70 -10.38
C VAL A 246 27.93 -19.84 -9.46
N GLY A 247 28.58 -20.89 -9.99
CA GLY A 247 29.08 -22.01 -9.18
C GLY A 247 27.97 -22.76 -8.41
N GLY A 248 26.75 -22.83 -8.94
CA GLY A 248 25.60 -23.48 -8.31
C GLY A 248 24.86 -22.60 -7.29
N TYR A 249 25.20 -21.33 -7.19
CA TYR A 249 24.49 -20.33 -6.40
C TYR A 249 23.71 -19.38 -7.30
N SER A 250 22.48 -19.10 -6.95
CA SER A 250 21.66 -18.07 -7.61
C SER A 250 21.91 -16.73 -6.94
N LEU A 251 22.40 -15.78 -7.71
CA LEU A 251 22.71 -14.41 -7.26
C LEU A 251 21.71 -13.45 -7.90
N GLY A 252 21.04 -12.64 -7.07
CA GLY A 252 20.18 -11.55 -7.49
C GLY A 252 20.73 -10.23 -6.97
N ALA A 253 20.75 -9.21 -7.82
CA ALA A 253 21.09 -7.84 -7.45
C ALA A 253 20.12 -6.88 -8.13
N GLU A 254 19.77 -5.80 -7.42
CA GLU A 254 18.98 -4.72 -8.01
C GLU A 254 19.38 -3.37 -7.43
N VAL A 255 19.12 -2.33 -8.23
CA VAL A 255 19.24 -0.92 -7.86
C VAL A 255 18.04 -0.15 -8.41
N SER A 256 17.48 0.73 -7.61
CA SER A 256 16.37 1.60 -8.00
C SER A 256 16.51 2.99 -7.38
#